data_f1e707ca8ef4deedc58dc1e51e5ee4b6
#
_entry.id   f1e707ca8ef4deedc58dc1e51e5ee4b6
#
_cell.length_a   1.000
_cell.length_b   1.000
_cell.length_c   1.000
_cell.angle_alpha   90.00
_cell.angle_beta   90.00
_cell.angle_gamma   90.00
#
_symmetry.space_group_name_H-M   'P 1'
#
loop_
_entity.id
_entity.type
_entity.pdbx_description
1 polymer ?
#
loop_
_entity_poly.entity_id
_entity_poly.type
_entity_poly.pdbx_seq_one_letter_code
_entity_poly.pdbx_strand_id
1 'polypeptide(L)'
;MLKILQARLQQKVNHELPDVQAEFRKGRGTRGQIADIHWIIKKAREFHKNIYFCFVHYAKAFDCVDHNKLWKILKEMEIPDHLTCLLRNLYAGQEATVRTRHGTVDWFTIGEGVCQGHFAYLIYMQRCLRQ
;
A
#
# COMPACT_ATOMS: atom_id res chain seq x y z
N MET A 1 -19.43 5.69 -0.03
CA MET A 1 -18.57 6.60 -0.82
C MET A 1 -17.15 6.06 -0.97
N LEU A 2 -16.44 5.72 0.10
CA LEU A 2 -15.04 5.19 0.07
C LEU A 2 -14.86 3.95 -0.82
N LYS A 3 -15.75 2.97 -0.75
CA LYS A 3 -15.70 1.74 -1.57
C LYS A 3 -15.80 2.00 -3.07
N ILE A 4 -16.59 3.00 -3.47
CA ILE A 4 -16.74 3.37 -4.89
C ILE A 4 -15.48 4.06 -5.39
N LEU A 5 -14.93 4.98 -4.59
CA LEU A 5 -13.66 5.64 -4.88
C LEU A 5 -12.53 4.62 -4.99
N GLN A 6 -12.44 3.71 -4.03
CA GLN A 6 -11.48 2.61 -4.02
C GLN A 6 -11.59 1.75 -5.28
N ALA A 7 -12.79 1.33 -5.68
CA ALA A 7 -12.99 0.49 -6.87
C ALA A 7 -12.53 1.20 -8.16
N ARG A 8 -12.84 2.48 -8.32
CA ARG A 8 -12.43 3.28 -9.49
C ARG A 8 -10.92 3.46 -9.57
N LEU A 9 -10.28 3.75 -8.43
CA LEU A 9 -8.84 3.91 -8.35
C LEU A 9 -8.12 2.58 -8.54
N GLN A 10 -8.63 1.51 -7.94
CA GLN A 10 -8.05 0.17 -8.06
C GLN A 10 -8.05 -0.34 -9.51
N GLN A 11 -9.05 0.01 -10.30
CA GLN A 11 -9.08 -0.34 -11.72
C GLN A 11 -7.91 0.30 -12.48
N LYS A 12 -7.62 1.59 -12.26
CA LYS A 12 -6.47 2.28 -12.86
C LYS A 12 -5.13 1.78 -12.32
N VAL A 13 -5.03 1.64 -11.01
CA VAL A 13 -3.80 1.19 -10.34
C VAL A 13 -3.40 -0.22 -10.76
N ASN A 14 -4.37 -1.12 -10.98
CA ASN A 14 -4.07 -2.49 -11.41
C ASN A 14 -3.32 -2.58 -12.74
N HIS A 15 -3.46 -1.59 -13.63
CA HIS A 15 -2.70 -1.51 -14.87
C HIS A 15 -1.23 -1.12 -14.65
N GLU A 16 -0.97 -0.34 -13.61
CA GLU A 16 0.37 0.16 -13.28
C GLU A 16 1.16 -0.79 -12.37
N LEU A 17 0.45 -1.72 -11.71
CA LEU A 17 1.06 -2.66 -10.78
C LEU A 17 1.78 -3.79 -11.54
N PRO A 18 3.07 -4.07 -11.23
CA PRO A 18 3.79 -5.19 -11.82
C PRO A 18 3.11 -6.52 -11.48
N ASP A 19 3.27 -7.51 -12.37
CA ASP A 19 2.64 -8.82 -12.21
C ASP A 19 3.09 -9.58 -10.96
N VAL A 20 4.26 -9.28 -10.45
CA VAL A 20 4.81 -9.89 -9.22
C VAL A 20 4.10 -9.41 -7.95
N GLN A 21 3.37 -8.27 -8.01
CA GLN A 21 2.63 -7.75 -6.86
C GLN A 21 1.41 -8.62 -6.57
N ALA A 22 1.33 -9.16 -5.35
CA ALA A 22 0.22 -10.00 -4.91
C ALA A 22 -0.76 -9.29 -3.98
N GLU A 23 -0.28 -8.33 -3.19
CA GLU A 23 -1.11 -7.62 -2.23
C GLU A 23 -2.14 -6.72 -2.93
N PHE A 24 -3.36 -6.67 -2.39
CA PHE A 24 -4.51 -5.91 -2.92
C PHE A 24 -4.95 -6.28 -4.34
N ARG A 25 -4.48 -7.38 -4.91
CA ARG A 25 -4.94 -7.90 -6.20
C ARG A 25 -6.01 -8.97 -6.02
N LYS A 26 -7.10 -8.84 -6.78
CA LYS A 26 -8.17 -9.85 -6.81
C LYS A 26 -7.62 -11.18 -7.35
N GLY A 27 -7.85 -12.26 -6.61
CA GLY A 27 -7.41 -13.61 -6.99
C GLY A 27 -5.94 -13.92 -6.65
N ARG A 28 -5.19 -12.98 -6.09
CA ARG A 28 -3.84 -13.21 -5.56
C ARG A 28 -3.84 -13.11 -4.04
N GLY A 29 -3.08 -13.95 -3.40
CA GLY A 29 -2.99 -13.98 -1.94
C GLY A 29 -1.77 -14.75 -1.44
N THR A 30 -1.59 -14.78 -0.15
CA THR A 30 -0.43 -15.39 0.53
C THR A 30 -0.19 -16.83 0.11
N ARG A 31 -1.26 -17.61 -0.11
CA ARG A 31 -1.14 -19.03 -0.54
C ARG A 31 -0.43 -19.15 -1.88
N GLY A 32 -0.73 -18.28 -2.85
CA GLY A 32 -0.06 -18.23 -4.16
C GLY A 32 1.42 -17.92 -4.01
N GLN A 33 1.76 -16.90 -3.22
CA GLN A 33 3.15 -16.50 -2.97
C GLN A 33 3.97 -17.60 -2.29
N ILE A 34 3.37 -18.34 -1.34
CA ILE A 34 4.00 -19.50 -0.71
C ILE A 34 4.27 -20.59 -1.75
N ALA A 35 3.31 -20.85 -2.64
CA ALA A 35 3.48 -21.83 -3.71
C ALA A 35 4.61 -21.45 -4.68
N ASP A 36 4.73 -20.17 -5.04
CA ASP A 36 5.81 -19.64 -5.87
C ASP A 36 7.19 -19.84 -5.22
N ILE A 37 7.31 -19.55 -3.93
CA ILE A 37 8.55 -19.76 -3.17
C ILE A 37 8.89 -21.27 -3.13
N HIS A 38 7.92 -22.14 -2.85
CA HIS A 38 8.13 -23.59 -2.87
C HIS A 38 8.57 -24.09 -4.24
N TRP A 39 7.99 -23.56 -5.31
CA TRP A 39 8.38 -23.90 -6.68
C TRP A 39 9.82 -23.49 -6.98
N ILE A 40 10.24 -22.27 -6.59
CA ILE A 40 11.60 -21.77 -6.74
C ILE A 40 12.59 -22.68 -5.98
N ILE A 41 12.29 -23.04 -4.72
CA ILE A 41 13.12 -23.93 -3.92
C ILE A 41 13.25 -25.31 -4.58
N LYS A 42 12.14 -25.86 -5.08
CA LYS A 42 12.15 -27.16 -5.78
C LYS A 42 13.03 -27.11 -7.00
N LYS A 43 12.89 -26.06 -7.84
CA LYS A 43 13.72 -25.89 -9.04
C LYS A 43 15.19 -25.69 -8.73
N ALA A 44 15.53 -24.91 -7.70
CA ALA A 44 16.91 -24.72 -7.28
C ALA A 44 17.56 -26.05 -6.86
N ARG A 45 16.84 -26.92 -6.13
CA ARG A 45 17.30 -28.26 -5.76
C ARG A 45 17.49 -29.16 -6.97
N GLU A 46 16.54 -29.15 -7.90
CA GLU A 46 16.61 -29.94 -9.14
C GLU A 46 17.84 -29.60 -9.98
N PHE A 47 18.20 -28.32 -10.04
CA PHE A 47 19.35 -27.83 -10.80
C PHE A 47 20.63 -27.66 -9.96
N HIS A 48 20.64 -28.12 -8.71
CA HIS A 48 21.78 -27.97 -7.77
C HIS A 48 22.27 -26.52 -7.68
N LYS A 49 21.36 -25.53 -7.67
CA LYS A 49 21.66 -24.11 -7.55
C LYS A 49 21.42 -23.62 -6.13
N ASN A 50 22.38 -22.89 -5.58
CA ASN A 50 22.18 -22.20 -4.33
C ASN A 50 21.27 -20.98 -4.56
N ILE A 51 20.28 -20.79 -3.69
CA ILE A 51 19.40 -19.61 -3.68
C ILE A 51 19.44 -18.98 -2.29
N TYR A 52 19.30 -17.67 -2.29
CA TYR A 52 19.25 -16.87 -1.07
C TYR A 52 17.98 -16.05 -1.08
N PHE A 53 17.27 -16.02 0.04
CA PHE A 53 16.07 -15.19 0.21
C PHE A 53 16.38 -14.04 1.15
N CYS A 54 15.95 -12.86 0.79
CA CYS A 54 15.93 -11.70 1.66
C CYS A 54 14.49 -11.23 1.84
N PHE A 55 14.04 -11.14 3.09
CA PHE A 55 12.70 -10.64 3.43
C PHE A 55 12.84 -9.27 4.07
N VAL A 56 12.20 -8.27 3.44
CA VAL A 56 12.18 -6.91 3.95
C VAL A 56 10.82 -6.63 4.57
N HIS A 57 10.81 -6.28 5.84
CA HIS A 57 9.62 -5.88 6.58
C HIS A 57 9.73 -4.44 7.02
N TYR A 58 8.79 -3.60 6.58
CA TYR A 58 8.76 -2.18 6.94
C TYR A 58 7.98 -1.96 8.23
N ALA A 59 8.65 -1.43 9.24
CA ALA A 59 7.98 -0.98 10.46
C ALA A 59 7.14 0.27 10.16
N LYS A 60 5.91 0.32 10.68
CA LYS A 60 4.99 1.48 10.53
C LYS A 60 4.76 1.93 9.09
N ALA A 61 4.76 0.98 8.15
CA ALA A 61 4.71 1.27 6.72
C ALA A 61 3.52 2.16 6.30
N PHE A 62 2.35 1.97 6.93
CA PHE A 62 1.15 2.78 6.66
C PHE A 62 1.23 4.15 7.32
N ASP A 63 1.85 4.25 8.49
CA ASP A 63 1.90 5.48 9.29
C ASP A 63 2.91 6.49 8.74
N CYS A 64 3.91 6.03 7.98
CA CYS A 64 4.99 6.86 7.42
C CYS A 64 4.72 7.38 6.01
N VAL A 65 3.49 7.28 5.50
CA VAL A 65 3.16 7.76 4.17
C VAL A 65 3.04 9.28 4.15
N ASP A 66 3.97 9.95 3.47
CA ASP A 66 3.92 11.39 3.24
C ASP A 66 2.82 11.72 2.22
N HIS A 67 1.83 12.49 2.63
CA HIS A 67 0.70 12.88 1.80
C HIS A 67 1.14 13.67 0.56
N ASN A 68 2.12 14.58 0.67
CA ASN A 68 2.57 15.40 -0.45
C ASN A 68 3.22 14.55 -1.54
N LYS A 69 4.05 13.57 -1.12
CA LYS A 69 4.63 12.60 -2.06
C LYS A 69 3.54 11.73 -2.69
N LEU A 70 2.55 11.30 -1.90
CA LEU A 70 1.43 10.51 -2.40
C LEU A 70 0.66 11.25 -3.50
N TRP A 71 0.34 12.54 -3.30
CA TRP A 71 -0.38 13.37 -4.30
C TRP A 71 0.44 13.54 -5.57
N LYS A 72 1.76 13.69 -5.46
CA LYS A 72 2.66 13.78 -6.61
C LYS A 72 2.65 12.48 -7.41
N ILE A 73 2.77 11.34 -6.73
CA ILE A 73 2.75 10.01 -7.35
C ILE A 73 1.41 9.77 -8.09
N LEU A 74 0.28 10.10 -7.47
CA LEU A 74 -1.04 9.95 -8.10
C LEU A 74 -1.17 10.79 -9.37
N LYS A 75 -0.60 12.00 -9.37
CA LYS A 75 -0.56 12.86 -10.54
C LYS A 75 0.33 12.28 -11.65
N GLU A 76 1.49 11.74 -11.31
CA GLU A 76 2.41 11.06 -12.25
C GLU A 76 1.78 9.80 -12.88
N MET A 77 0.85 9.16 -12.18
CA MET A 77 0.08 8.01 -12.68
C MET A 77 -1.16 8.43 -13.48
N GLU A 78 -1.27 9.70 -13.83
CA GLU A 78 -2.43 10.25 -14.58
C GLU A 78 -3.79 9.92 -13.93
N ILE A 79 -3.82 9.84 -12.60
CA ILE A 79 -5.08 9.68 -11.88
C ILE A 79 -5.87 10.99 -12.02
N PRO A 80 -7.15 10.92 -12.41
CA PRO A 80 -7.97 12.10 -12.61
C PRO A 80 -7.99 13.02 -11.38
N ASP A 81 -7.85 14.34 -11.62
CA ASP A 81 -7.74 15.34 -10.55
C ASP A 81 -8.93 15.31 -9.58
N HIS A 82 -10.14 15.03 -10.06
CA HIS A 82 -11.31 14.93 -9.19
C HIS A 82 -11.20 13.76 -8.18
N LEU A 83 -10.58 12.63 -8.56
CA LEU A 83 -10.34 11.50 -7.65
C LEU A 83 -9.23 11.81 -6.66
N THR A 84 -8.16 12.46 -7.10
CA THR A 84 -7.08 12.92 -6.24
C THR A 84 -7.58 13.98 -5.24
N CYS A 85 -8.44 14.90 -5.67
CA CYS A 85 -9.06 15.89 -4.81
C CYS A 85 -9.94 15.25 -3.74
N LEU A 86 -10.76 14.25 -4.11
CA LEU A 86 -11.58 13.50 -3.15
C LEU A 86 -10.73 12.77 -2.11
N LEU A 87 -9.62 12.16 -2.53
CA LEU A 87 -8.67 11.53 -1.60
C LEU A 87 -8.03 12.57 -0.67
N ARG A 88 -7.58 13.69 -1.23
CA ARG A 88 -6.97 14.76 -0.44
C ARG A 88 -7.95 15.30 0.61
N ASN A 89 -9.19 15.50 0.26
CA ASN A 89 -10.24 15.94 1.20
C ASN A 89 -10.53 14.89 2.27
N LEU A 90 -10.38 13.60 1.93
CA LEU A 90 -10.55 12.50 2.91
C LEU A 90 -9.46 12.54 4.00
N TYR A 91 -8.23 12.89 3.64
CA TYR A 91 -7.10 12.96 4.56
C TYR A 91 -6.89 14.36 5.16
N ALA A 92 -7.49 15.40 4.59
CA ALA A 92 -7.37 16.75 5.08
C ALA A 92 -8.12 16.94 6.42
N GLY A 93 -7.42 17.49 7.39
CA GLY A 93 -8.00 17.82 8.69
C GLY A 93 -8.46 16.59 9.50
N GLN A 94 -7.90 15.43 9.27
CA GLN A 94 -8.17 14.28 10.12
C GLN A 94 -7.57 14.51 11.50
N GLU A 95 -8.39 14.30 12.52
CA GLU A 95 -8.02 14.36 13.92
C GLU A 95 -8.22 12.99 14.56
N ALA A 96 -7.39 12.68 15.52
CA ALA A 96 -7.50 11.46 16.31
C ALA A 96 -7.38 11.77 17.80
N THR A 97 -7.94 10.89 18.60
CA THR A 97 -7.75 10.87 20.03
C THR A 97 -7.54 9.43 20.48
N VAL A 98 -6.82 9.22 21.55
CA VAL A 98 -6.56 7.90 22.12
C VAL A 98 -7.31 7.74 23.42
N ARG A 99 -8.11 6.70 23.53
CA ARG A 99 -8.77 6.35 24.78
C ARG A 99 -7.88 5.41 25.59
N THR A 100 -7.44 5.86 26.75
CA THR A 100 -6.66 5.08 27.70
C THR A 100 -7.51 4.62 28.87
N ARG A 101 -6.97 3.79 29.75
CA ARG A 101 -7.63 3.40 31.01
C ARG A 101 -7.81 4.60 31.98
N HIS A 102 -7.03 5.67 31.78
CA HIS A 102 -7.02 6.85 32.64
C HIS A 102 -7.82 8.04 32.06
N GLY A 103 -8.43 7.86 30.88
CA GLY A 103 -9.19 8.91 30.19
C GLY A 103 -8.88 8.99 28.71
N THR A 104 -9.39 10.03 28.07
CA THR A 104 -9.16 10.32 26.66
C THR A 104 -8.09 11.39 26.55
N VAL A 105 -7.14 11.19 25.66
CA VAL A 105 -6.12 12.18 25.33
C VAL A 105 -6.75 13.32 24.52
N ASP A 106 -6.16 14.51 24.55
CA ASP A 106 -6.59 15.62 23.69
C ASP A 106 -6.50 15.24 22.19
N TRP A 107 -7.38 15.84 21.40
CA TRP A 107 -7.40 15.63 19.97
C TRP A 107 -6.11 16.16 19.33
N PHE A 108 -5.54 15.38 18.42
CA PHE A 108 -4.37 15.77 17.65
C PHE A 108 -4.62 15.56 16.16
N THR A 109 -4.05 16.43 15.33
CA THR A 109 -4.18 16.38 13.88
C THR A 109 -3.25 15.31 13.30
N ILE A 110 -3.77 14.50 12.37
CA ILE A 110 -3.00 13.49 11.63
C ILE A 110 -2.43 14.16 10.38
N GLY A 111 -1.11 14.33 10.35
CA GLY A 111 -0.40 14.95 9.21
C GLY A 111 0.20 13.97 8.22
N GLU A 112 0.34 12.70 8.59
CA GLU A 112 0.99 11.65 7.81
C GLU A 112 0.21 10.34 7.95
N GLY A 113 0.52 9.39 7.06
CA GLY A 113 -0.04 8.05 7.12
C GLY A 113 -1.31 7.86 6.31
N VAL A 114 -1.63 6.61 6.08
CA VAL A 114 -2.85 6.18 5.40
C VAL A 114 -3.50 5.04 6.18
N CYS A 115 -4.83 4.93 6.07
CA CYS A 115 -5.56 3.84 6.70
C CYS A 115 -5.00 2.48 6.26
N GLN A 116 -4.82 1.59 7.22
CA GLN A 116 -4.36 0.23 6.97
C GLN A 116 -5.29 -0.49 5.97
N GLY A 117 -4.69 -1.18 5.00
CA GLY A 117 -5.45 -1.81 3.92
C GLY A 117 -5.90 -0.87 2.81
N HIS A 118 -5.51 0.40 2.84
CA HIS A 118 -5.84 1.35 1.78
C HIS A 118 -4.85 1.22 0.61
N PHE A 119 -5.37 1.13 -0.62
CA PHE A 119 -4.57 0.96 -1.84
C PHE A 119 -3.55 2.10 -2.07
N ALA A 120 -3.77 3.28 -1.50
CA ALA A 120 -2.85 4.42 -1.59
C ALA A 120 -1.44 4.07 -1.04
N TYR A 121 -1.37 3.24 0.00
CA TYR A 121 -0.13 2.71 0.50
C TYR A 121 0.65 1.92 -0.56
N LEU A 122 -0.04 1.05 -1.28
CA LEU A 122 0.57 0.22 -2.31
C LEU A 122 1.21 1.07 -3.42
N ILE A 123 0.49 2.09 -3.88
CA ILE A 123 0.97 3.04 -4.88
C ILE A 123 2.23 3.76 -4.37
N TYR A 124 2.15 4.25 -3.14
CA TYR A 124 3.26 4.96 -2.51
C TYR A 124 4.51 4.08 -2.41
N MET A 125 4.38 2.87 -1.87
CA MET A 125 5.48 1.94 -1.68
C MET A 125 6.12 1.51 -3.00
N GLN A 126 5.32 1.23 -4.03
CA GLN A 126 5.85 0.86 -5.33
C GLN A 126 6.74 1.92 -5.97
N ARG A 127 6.35 3.18 -5.83
CA ARG A 127 7.15 4.28 -6.38
C ARG A 127 8.40 4.55 -5.53
N CYS A 128 8.30 4.44 -4.21
CA CYS A 128 9.45 4.60 -3.32
C CYS A 128 10.50 3.48 -3.47
N LEU A 129 10.06 2.25 -3.81
CA LEU A 129 10.98 1.13 -4.01
C LEU A 129 11.65 1.10 -5.38
N ARG A 130 11.18 1.90 -6.34
CA ARG A 130 11.77 2.00 -7.70
C ARG A 130 12.80 3.12 -7.84
N GLN A 131 12.95 3.96 -6.82
CA GLN A 131 13.99 4.99 -6.73
C GLN A 131 15.21 4.46 -6.00
#